data_43044f4cf21387a2b83e9baa38935913
#
_entry.id   43044f4cf21387a2b83e9baa38935913
#
_cell.length_a   1.000
_cell.length_b   1.000
_cell.length_c   1.000
_cell.angle_alpha   90.00
_cell.angle_beta   90.00
_cell.angle_gamma   90.00
#
_symmetry.space_group_name_H-M   'P 1'
#
loop_
_entity.id
_entity.type
_entity.pdbx_description
1 polymer ?
#
loop_
_entity_poly.entity_id
_entity_poly.type
_entity_poly.pdbx_seq_one_letter_code
_entity_poly.pdbx_strand_id
1 'polypeptide(L)'
;REIDDLRLCLVHSAFGRLGEALDELNVEQVDGVLLDLGVSSPQLDTPERGMSFRFDAPLDMRMDTSKGETAAEFLARAEQREIERVIRDHGEERFAHAIAKAVVAARCEHGVSTTRQLAAIVEKAVRTREPGLHPATRSFQALRIHVNRELEELSLVLPQCVGRLATGGRLVVISFHSLEDRIVKRFMRD
;
A
#
# COMPACT_ATOMS: atom_id res chain seq x y z
N ARG A 1 -14.26 0.52 20.34
CA ARG A 1 -15.58 -0.04 20.68
C ARG A 1 -15.66 -1.39 19.97
N GLU A 2 -15.82 -2.47 20.72
CA GLU A 2 -16.20 -3.76 20.17
C GLU A 2 -17.63 -3.62 19.62
N ILE A 3 -17.81 -4.04 18.37
CA ILE A 3 -19.14 -4.13 17.77
C ILE A 3 -19.62 -5.54 18.06
N ASP A 4 -20.60 -5.67 18.97
CA ASP A 4 -21.24 -6.93 19.29
C ASP A 4 -22.54 -7.04 18.45
N ASP A 5 -22.40 -7.54 17.24
CA ASP A 5 -23.52 -7.78 16.31
C ASP A 5 -23.31 -9.12 15.61
N LEU A 6 -24.22 -10.06 15.82
CA LEU A 6 -24.16 -11.41 15.27
C LEU A 6 -24.18 -11.45 13.72
N ARG A 7 -24.56 -10.35 13.06
CA ARG A 7 -24.53 -10.21 11.61
C ARG A 7 -23.12 -9.87 11.09
N LEU A 8 -22.19 -9.47 11.97
CA LEU A 8 -20.82 -9.09 11.62
C LEU A 8 -19.89 -10.29 11.79
N CYS A 9 -19.24 -10.70 10.72
CA CYS A 9 -18.16 -11.67 10.74
C CYS A 9 -16.86 -10.98 10.32
N LEU A 10 -15.84 -11.03 11.17
CA LEU A 10 -14.52 -10.43 10.90
C LEU A 10 -13.55 -11.54 10.48
N VAL A 11 -12.97 -11.39 9.29
CA VAL A 11 -11.95 -12.29 8.77
C VAL A 11 -10.65 -11.51 8.58
N HIS A 12 -9.56 -11.94 9.24
CA HIS A 12 -8.24 -11.37 9.05
C HIS A 12 -7.54 -12.07 7.88
N SER A 13 -7.63 -11.49 6.70
CA SER A 13 -7.03 -12.02 5.46
C SER A 13 -6.60 -10.90 4.54
N ALA A 14 -5.69 -11.21 3.59
CA ALA A 14 -5.48 -10.34 2.44
C ALA A 14 -6.75 -10.33 1.58
N PHE A 15 -7.15 -9.14 1.09
CA PHE A 15 -8.42 -9.02 0.37
C PHE A 15 -8.39 -9.73 -1.00
N GLY A 16 -7.22 -9.96 -1.58
CA GLY A 16 -7.05 -10.81 -2.75
C GLY A 16 -7.46 -12.29 -2.54
N ARG A 17 -7.75 -12.68 -1.31
CA ARG A 17 -8.26 -14.01 -0.93
C ARG A 17 -9.76 -13.99 -0.58
N LEU A 18 -10.52 -13.04 -1.12
CA LEU A 18 -11.95 -12.89 -0.85
C LEU A 18 -12.72 -14.21 -1.07
N GLY A 19 -12.45 -14.90 -2.18
CA GLY A 19 -13.11 -16.16 -2.50
C GLY A 19 -12.91 -17.23 -1.42
N GLU A 20 -11.68 -17.40 -0.95
CA GLU A 20 -11.36 -18.36 0.11
C GLU A 20 -12.08 -18.00 1.43
N ALA A 21 -12.07 -16.70 1.80
CA ALA A 21 -12.75 -16.24 2.99
C ALA A 21 -14.28 -16.49 2.95
N LEU A 22 -14.91 -16.30 1.78
CA LEU A 22 -16.33 -16.59 1.59
C LEU A 22 -16.61 -18.11 1.62
N ASP A 23 -15.74 -18.93 1.04
CA ASP A 23 -15.85 -20.40 1.08
C ASP A 23 -15.77 -20.95 2.52
N GLU A 24 -14.85 -20.42 3.33
CA GLU A 24 -14.72 -20.76 4.75
C GLU A 24 -15.98 -20.41 5.56
N LEU A 25 -16.68 -19.35 5.16
CA LEU A 25 -17.94 -18.92 5.77
C LEU A 25 -19.18 -19.62 5.16
N ASN A 26 -19.01 -20.52 4.17
CA ASN A 26 -20.08 -21.15 3.40
C ASN A 26 -21.00 -20.12 2.72
N VAL A 27 -20.44 -19.00 2.23
CA VAL A 27 -21.15 -17.95 1.49
C VAL A 27 -20.83 -18.09 0.01
N GLU A 28 -21.78 -18.57 -0.79
CA GLU A 28 -21.59 -18.75 -2.23
C GLU A 28 -21.67 -17.42 -2.99
N GLN A 29 -22.62 -16.56 -2.62
CA GLN A 29 -22.85 -15.26 -3.28
C GLN A 29 -23.16 -14.17 -2.25
N VAL A 30 -22.90 -12.92 -2.65
CA VAL A 30 -23.18 -11.73 -1.86
C VAL A 30 -23.95 -10.69 -2.71
N ASP A 31 -24.78 -9.87 -2.06
CA ASP A 31 -25.56 -8.82 -2.72
C ASP A 31 -24.71 -7.56 -3.02
N GLY A 32 -23.57 -7.43 -2.36
CA GLY A 32 -22.66 -6.30 -2.58
C GLY A 32 -21.27 -6.53 -2.04
N VAL A 33 -20.31 -5.89 -2.70
CA VAL A 33 -18.92 -5.81 -2.24
C VAL A 33 -18.51 -4.35 -2.20
N LEU A 34 -17.95 -3.93 -1.07
CA LEU A 34 -17.32 -2.61 -0.91
C LEU A 34 -15.81 -2.80 -0.68
N LEU A 35 -15.01 -2.25 -1.58
CA LEU A 35 -13.56 -2.14 -1.41
C LEU A 35 -13.22 -0.70 -1.04
N ASP A 36 -12.78 -0.48 0.20
CA ASP A 36 -12.24 0.80 0.68
C ASP A 36 -10.72 0.67 0.74
N LEU A 37 -10.06 1.12 -0.36
CA LEU A 37 -8.64 0.88 -0.59
C LEU A 37 -7.74 1.82 0.21
N GLY A 38 -6.46 1.52 0.23
CA GLY A 38 -5.44 2.33 0.88
C GLY A 38 -5.30 2.04 2.37
N VAL A 39 -5.02 3.07 3.16
CA VAL A 39 -4.70 2.96 4.60
C VAL A 39 -5.73 3.67 5.46
N SER A 40 -6.00 3.10 6.62
CA SER A 40 -6.88 3.70 7.62
C SER A 40 -6.14 4.76 8.45
N SER A 41 -6.91 5.71 9.04
CA SER A 41 -6.34 6.71 9.96
C SER A 41 -5.53 6.09 11.10
N PRO A 42 -5.97 5.02 11.79
CA PRO A 42 -5.17 4.37 12.81
C PRO A 42 -3.80 3.87 12.32
N GLN A 43 -3.69 3.41 11.05
CA GLN A 43 -2.41 2.99 10.49
C GLN A 43 -1.46 4.17 10.24
N LEU A 44 -1.98 5.35 9.88
CA LEU A 44 -1.18 6.57 9.69
C LEU A 44 -0.83 7.25 11.01
N ASP A 45 -1.71 7.19 11.99
CA ASP A 45 -1.59 7.89 13.27
C ASP A 45 -0.80 7.08 14.32
N THR A 46 -0.58 5.77 14.09
CA THR A 46 0.25 4.91 14.92
C THR A 46 1.71 4.95 14.43
N PRO A 47 2.64 5.62 15.14
CA PRO A 47 4.00 5.82 14.66
C PRO A 47 4.73 4.52 14.31
N GLU A 48 4.56 3.48 15.13
CA GLU A 48 5.22 2.17 15.02
C GLU A 48 4.89 1.44 13.71
N ARG A 49 3.81 1.84 13.04
CA ARG A 49 3.45 1.30 11.72
C ARG A 49 4.36 1.79 10.59
N GLY A 50 5.11 2.88 10.81
CA GLY A 50 6.06 3.42 9.85
C GLY A 50 5.46 3.96 8.54
N MET A 51 4.14 4.13 8.47
CA MET A 51 3.42 4.56 7.26
C MET A 51 3.43 6.07 7.04
N SER A 52 3.81 6.84 8.07
CA SER A 52 3.83 8.30 8.04
C SER A 52 5.18 8.85 8.46
N PHE A 53 5.62 9.92 7.83
CA PHE A 53 6.83 10.68 8.22
C PHE A 53 6.56 11.83 9.19
N ARG A 54 5.33 11.93 9.72
CA ARG A 54 4.98 12.91 10.77
C ARG A 54 5.75 12.67 12.05
N PHE A 55 6.04 11.41 12.33
CA PHE A 55 6.78 10.95 13.50
C PHE A 55 8.07 10.28 13.07
N ASP A 56 9.08 10.30 13.94
CA ASP A 56 10.28 9.48 13.75
C ASP A 56 10.04 8.10 14.36
N ALA A 57 9.91 7.10 13.52
CA ALA A 57 9.50 5.76 13.91
C ALA A 57 10.17 4.70 13.02
N PRO A 58 10.16 3.41 13.41
CA PRO A 58 10.66 2.33 12.56
C PRO A 58 9.97 2.34 11.19
N LEU A 59 10.76 2.12 10.14
CA LEU A 59 10.27 2.12 8.77
C LEU A 59 9.70 0.74 8.40
N ASP A 60 8.55 0.37 8.99
CA ASP A 60 7.90 -0.93 8.79
C ASP A 60 7.04 -0.94 7.51
N MET A 61 5.95 -0.19 7.48
CA MET A 61 4.96 -0.05 6.41
C MET A 61 4.11 -1.30 6.10
N ARG A 62 4.25 -2.42 6.80
CA ARG A 62 3.40 -3.60 6.58
C ARG A 62 1.99 -3.37 7.13
N MET A 63 0.98 -3.77 6.40
CA MET A 63 -0.42 -3.82 6.89
C MET A 63 -0.60 -4.99 7.88
N ASP A 64 -0.06 -6.17 7.54
CA ASP A 64 0.04 -7.32 8.43
C ASP A 64 1.48 -7.42 8.97
N THR A 65 1.69 -7.01 10.21
CA THR A 65 3.01 -6.99 10.85
C THR A 65 3.54 -8.37 11.25
N SER A 66 2.71 -9.42 11.15
CA SER A 66 3.10 -10.78 11.51
C SER A 66 3.96 -11.47 10.45
N LYS A 67 4.00 -10.95 9.24
CA LYS A 67 4.70 -11.56 8.09
C LYS A 67 5.19 -10.52 7.09
N GLY A 68 6.02 -11.00 6.17
CA GLY A 68 6.55 -10.18 5.08
C GLY A 68 7.73 -9.31 5.49
N GLU A 69 8.30 -8.65 4.51
CA GLU A 69 9.46 -7.77 4.63
C GLU A 69 9.02 -6.34 4.95
N THR A 70 9.71 -5.68 5.87
CA THR A 70 9.51 -4.26 6.17
C THR A 70 10.11 -3.37 5.07
N ALA A 71 9.67 -2.13 4.98
CA ALA A 71 10.27 -1.17 4.05
C ALA A 71 11.77 -0.93 4.35
N ALA A 72 12.17 -0.95 5.63
CA ALA A 72 13.58 -0.85 6.01
C ALA A 72 14.41 -2.03 5.49
N GLU A 73 13.94 -3.27 5.65
CA GLU A 73 14.60 -4.48 5.15
C GLU A 73 14.70 -4.47 3.62
N PHE A 74 13.61 -4.10 2.93
CA PHE A 74 13.62 -3.92 1.48
C PHE A 74 14.70 -2.92 1.05
N LEU A 75 14.76 -1.72 1.63
CA LEU A 75 15.74 -0.71 1.29
C LEU A 75 17.19 -1.14 1.65
N ALA A 76 17.36 -1.96 2.67
CA ALA A 76 18.66 -2.47 3.07
C ALA A 76 19.26 -3.45 2.05
N ARG A 77 18.43 -4.32 1.42
CA ARG A 77 18.90 -5.37 0.51
C ARG A 77 18.77 -5.05 -0.97
N ALA A 78 17.72 -4.30 -1.35
CA ALA A 78 17.35 -4.11 -2.75
C ALA A 78 18.43 -3.39 -3.56
N GLU A 79 18.62 -3.77 -4.81
CA GLU A 79 19.50 -3.06 -5.73
C GLU A 79 18.95 -1.66 -6.08
N GLN A 80 19.85 -0.73 -6.44
CA GLN A 80 19.45 0.63 -6.81
C GLN A 80 18.36 0.64 -7.89
N ARG A 81 18.46 -0.23 -8.90
CA ARG A 81 17.49 -0.33 -9.99
C ARG A 81 16.11 -0.80 -9.52
N GLU A 82 16.09 -1.67 -8.52
CA GLU A 82 14.84 -2.17 -7.93
C GLU A 82 14.15 -1.07 -7.13
N ILE A 83 14.90 -0.36 -6.27
CA ILE A 83 14.37 0.79 -5.53
C ILE A 83 13.85 1.87 -6.49
N GLU A 84 14.63 2.20 -7.54
CA GLU A 84 14.22 3.16 -8.57
C GLU A 84 12.91 2.75 -9.24
N ARG A 85 12.78 1.48 -9.64
CA ARG A 85 11.56 0.95 -10.26
C ARG A 85 10.36 1.08 -9.33
N VAL A 86 10.49 0.66 -8.07
CA VAL A 86 9.41 0.76 -7.08
C VAL A 86 8.96 2.22 -6.91
N ILE A 87 9.88 3.14 -6.69
CA ILE A 87 9.57 4.56 -6.48
C ILE A 87 8.95 5.19 -7.73
N ARG A 88 9.43 4.83 -8.92
CA ARG A 88 8.89 5.35 -10.17
C ARG A 88 7.51 4.78 -10.47
N ASP A 89 7.35 3.46 -10.40
CA ASP A 89 6.16 2.78 -10.90
C ASP A 89 4.99 2.84 -9.91
N HIS A 90 5.26 2.79 -8.59
CA HIS A 90 4.24 2.87 -7.54
C HIS A 90 4.05 4.28 -6.96
N GLY A 91 5.03 5.16 -7.11
CA GLY A 91 4.96 6.55 -6.64
C GLY A 91 4.70 7.56 -7.75
N GLU A 92 4.81 7.16 -9.01
CA GLU A 92 4.83 8.06 -10.17
C GLU A 92 5.84 9.22 -9.95
N GLU A 93 6.99 8.91 -9.29
CA GLU A 93 7.99 9.87 -8.86
C GLU A 93 9.07 10.05 -9.93
N ARG A 94 9.16 11.23 -10.50
CA ARG A 94 10.12 11.58 -11.57
C ARG A 94 11.58 11.61 -11.10
N PHE A 95 11.83 11.81 -9.81
CA PHE A 95 13.16 11.81 -9.23
C PHE A 95 13.59 10.43 -8.69
N ALA A 96 12.90 9.36 -9.05
CA ALA A 96 13.11 8.01 -8.56
C ALA A 96 14.58 7.56 -8.64
N HIS A 97 15.28 7.85 -9.75
CA HIS A 97 16.70 7.54 -9.90
C HIS A 97 17.59 8.25 -8.84
N ALA A 98 17.37 9.54 -8.64
CA ALA A 98 18.14 10.32 -7.67
C ALA A 98 17.87 9.86 -6.23
N ILE A 99 16.62 9.53 -5.93
CA ILE A 99 16.20 9.01 -4.62
C ILE A 99 16.84 7.64 -4.37
N ALA A 100 16.72 6.71 -5.32
CA ALA A 100 17.31 5.38 -5.20
C ALA A 100 18.84 5.44 -4.98
N LYS A 101 19.54 6.27 -5.75
CA LYS A 101 20.96 6.51 -5.57
C LYS A 101 21.29 7.04 -4.18
N ALA A 102 20.52 8.00 -3.68
CA ALA A 102 20.72 8.59 -2.35
C ALA A 102 20.45 7.59 -1.22
N VAL A 103 19.42 6.73 -1.37
CA VAL A 103 19.12 5.65 -0.42
C VAL A 103 20.27 4.65 -0.36
N VAL A 104 20.79 4.21 -1.52
CA VAL A 104 21.92 3.27 -1.59
C VAL A 104 23.18 3.87 -0.96
N ALA A 105 23.47 5.14 -1.19
CA ALA A 105 24.58 5.82 -0.55
C ALA A 105 24.41 5.88 0.98
N ALA A 106 23.24 6.30 1.45
CA ALA A 106 22.96 6.44 2.88
C ALA A 106 23.03 5.09 3.63
N ARG A 107 22.53 3.99 3.04
CA ARG A 107 22.57 2.67 3.69
C ARG A 107 23.99 2.14 3.89
N CYS A 108 24.94 2.55 3.03
CA CYS A 108 26.35 2.16 3.19
C CYS A 108 27.03 2.89 4.38
N GLU A 109 26.51 4.04 4.79
CA GLU A 109 27.07 4.85 5.86
C GLU A 109 26.46 4.52 7.23
N HIS A 110 25.12 4.46 7.32
CA HIS A 110 24.41 4.36 8.62
C HIS A 110 23.05 3.66 8.57
N GLY A 111 22.71 3.07 7.43
CA GLY A 111 21.40 2.43 7.24
C GLY A 111 20.27 3.43 7.02
N VAL A 112 19.09 2.90 6.63
CA VAL A 112 17.83 3.67 6.48
C VAL A 112 16.76 2.88 7.20
N SER A 113 16.60 3.12 8.50
CA SER A 113 15.74 2.32 9.38
C SER A 113 14.55 3.08 9.95
N THR A 114 14.51 4.43 9.80
CA THR A 114 13.41 5.23 10.32
C THR A 114 12.73 6.07 9.24
N THR A 115 11.49 6.41 9.50
CA THR A 115 10.67 7.26 8.63
C THR A 115 11.31 8.62 8.39
N ARG A 116 11.90 9.23 9.42
CA ARG A 116 12.57 10.54 9.31
C ARG A 116 13.84 10.47 8.47
N GLN A 117 14.65 9.41 8.62
CA GLN A 117 15.82 9.20 7.79
C GLN A 117 15.45 9.14 6.30
N LEU A 118 14.45 8.31 5.96
CA LEU A 118 13.97 8.20 4.58
C LEU A 118 13.44 9.55 4.06
N ALA A 119 12.60 10.23 4.83
CA ALA A 119 12.04 11.53 4.42
C ALA A 119 13.14 12.55 4.14
N ALA A 120 14.16 12.65 5.00
CA ALA A 120 15.28 13.56 4.82
C ALA A 120 16.13 13.24 3.57
N ILE A 121 16.34 11.95 3.26
CA ILE A 121 17.03 11.52 2.04
C ILE A 121 16.25 11.95 0.80
N VAL A 122 14.92 11.70 0.79
CA VAL A 122 14.06 12.06 -0.33
C VAL A 122 14.01 13.58 -0.52
N GLU A 123 13.85 14.35 0.55
CA GLU A 123 13.83 15.83 0.49
C GLU A 123 15.09 16.41 -0.15
N LYS A 124 16.26 15.85 0.14
CA LYS A 124 17.53 16.27 -0.46
C LYS A 124 17.65 15.88 -1.94
N ALA A 125 17.06 14.75 -2.34
CA ALA A 125 17.12 14.24 -3.71
C ALA A 125 16.11 14.91 -4.66
N VAL A 126 14.96 15.37 -4.15
CA VAL A 126 13.90 16.01 -4.92
C VAL A 126 14.18 17.50 -5.11
N ARG A 127 14.49 17.88 -6.35
CA ARG A 127 14.90 19.26 -6.68
C ARG A 127 13.75 20.25 -6.81
N THR A 128 12.57 19.77 -7.18
CA THR A 128 11.39 20.62 -7.42
C THR A 128 10.25 20.17 -6.53
N ARG A 129 9.72 21.10 -5.74
CA ARG A 129 8.60 20.85 -4.83
C ARG A 129 7.28 21.20 -5.49
N GLU A 130 6.28 20.35 -5.35
CA GLU A 130 4.91 20.65 -5.74
C GLU A 130 4.21 21.38 -4.59
N PRO A 131 3.50 22.50 -4.85
CA PRO A 131 2.76 23.21 -3.81
C PRO A 131 1.75 22.28 -3.12
N GLY A 132 1.76 22.26 -1.79
CA GLY A 132 0.84 21.44 -0.99
C GLY A 132 1.19 19.97 -0.85
N LEU A 133 2.24 19.47 -1.52
CA LEU A 133 2.68 18.08 -1.42
C LEU A 133 4.08 17.99 -0.82
N HIS A 134 4.22 17.22 0.26
CA HIS A 134 5.54 16.96 0.83
C HIS A 134 6.37 16.06 -0.12
N PRO A 135 7.67 16.36 -0.36
CA PRO A 135 8.49 15.60 -1.32
C PRO A 135 8.53 14.09 -1.08
N ALA A 136 8.48 13.66 0.18
CA ALA A 136 8.52 12.24 0.53
C ALA A 136 7.19 11.49 0.29
N THR A 137 6.07 12.17 0.07
CA THR A 137 4.75 11.53 -0.02
C THR A 137 4.70 10.42 -1.05
N ARG A 138 5.20 10.67 -2.27
CA ARG A 138 5.19 9.69 -3.36
C ARG A 138 6.08 8.48 -3.07
N SER A 139 7.25 8.71 -2.44
CA SER A 139 8.16 7.61 -2.07
C SER A 139 7.59 6.75 -0.95
N PHE A 140 6.92 7.34 0.04
CA PHE A 140 6.23 6.59 1.10
C PHE A 140 5.07 5.78 0.53
N GLN A 141 4.24 6.38 -0.33
CA GLN A 141 3.19 5.65 -1.05
C GLN A 141 3.77 4.48 -1.85
N ALA A 142 4.85 4.70 -2.60
CA ALA A 142 5.46 3.67 -3.42
C ALA A 142 5.95 2.47 -2.62
N LEU A 143 6.65 2.72 -1.52
CA LEU A 143 7.16 1.67 -0.63
C LEU A 143 6.02 0.92 0.05
N ARG A 144 4.98 1.62 0.53
CA ARG A 144 3.80 1.01 1.12
C ARG A 144 3.09 0.06 0.14
N ILE A 145 2.84 0.54 -1.08
CA ILE A 145 2.24 -0.27 -2.15
C ILE A 145 3.08 -1.50 -2.43
N HIS A 146 4.41 -1.36 -2.49
CA HIS A 146 5.33 -2.45 -2.76
C HIS A 146 5.33 -3.50 -1.63
N VAL A 147 5.53 -3.05 -0.39
CA VAL A 147 5.59 -3.92 0.80
C VAL A 147 4.30 -4.73 0.97
N ASN A 148 3.15 -4.14 0.70
CA ASN A 148 1.85 -4.77 0.88
C ASN A 148 1.27 -5.39 -0.41
N ARG A 149 1.96 -5.29 -1.54
CA ARG A 149 1.51 -5.79 -2.84
C ARG A 149 0.12 -5.26 -3.24
N GLU A 150 -0.22 -4.02 -2.85
CA GLU A 150 -1.57 -3.47 -2.88
C GLU A 150 -2.22 -3.56 -4.27
N LEU A 151 -1.48 -3.23 -5.34
CA LEU A 151 -2.00 -3.27 -6.71
C LEU A 151 -2.18 -4.70 -7.24
N GLU A 152 -1.38 -5.65 -6.79
CA GLU A 152 -1.54 -7.06 -7.11
C GLU A 152 -2.78 -7.63 -6.42
N GLU A 153 -2.92 -7.39 -5.12
CA GLU A 153 -4.10 -7.77 -4.34
C GLU A 153 -5.39 -7.23 -4.98
N LEU A 154 -5.38 -5.94 -5.41
CA LEU A 154 -6.50 -5.33 -6.11
C LEU A 154 -6.82 -6.06 -7.43
N SER A 155 -5.80 -6.40 -8.21
CA SER A 155 -5.98 -7.11 -9.47
C SER A 155 -6.54 -8.52 -9.26
N LEU A 156 -6.19 -9.17 -8.15
CA LEU A 156 -6.67 -10.51 -7.79
C LEU A 156 -8.12 -10.50 -7.27
N VAL A 157 -8.51 -9.48 -6.49
CA VAL A 157 -9.84 -9.44 -5.88
C VAL A 157 -10.95 -9.07 -6.84
N LEU A 158 -10.70 -8.19 -7.81
CA LEU A 158 -11.74 -7.68 -8.72
C LEU A 158 -12.51 -8.79 -9.45
N PRO A 159 -11.86 -9.78 -10.11
CA PRO A 159 -12.59 -10.89 -10.73
C PRO A 159 -13.31 -11.77 -9.70
N GLN A 160 -12.77 -11.94 -8.49
CA GLN A 160 -13.45 -12.68 -7.44
C GLN A 160 -14.72 -11.97 -6.98
N CYS A 161 -14.67 -10.62 -6.83
CA CYS A 161 -15.87 -9.84 -6.50
C CYS A 161 -17.00 -10.10 -7.51
N VAL A 162 -16.70 -10.00 -8.81
CA VAL A 162 -17.73 -10.24 -9.85
C VAL A 162 -18.23 -11.66 -9.81
N GLY A 163 -17.36 -12.66 -9.65
CA GLY A 163 -17.74 -14.07 -9.58
C GLY A 163 -18.59 -14.45 -8.36
N ARG A 164 -18.52 -13.65 -7.29
CA ARG A 164 -19.28 -13.88 -6.05
C ARG A 164 -20.51 -12.99 -5.90
N LEU A 165 -20.74 -12.02 -6.80
CA LEU A 165 -21.95 -11.20 -6.77
C LEU A 165 -23.16 -11.99 -7.25
N ALA A 166 -24.25 -11.89 -6.50
CA ALA A 166 -25.57 -12.34 -6.94
C ALA A 166 -26.07 -11.48 -8.11
N THR A 167 -27.01 -12.00 -8.88
CA THR A 167 -27.65 -11.23 -9.96
C THR A 167 -28.28 -9.94 -9.44
N GLY A 168 -27.84 -8.79 -9.98
CA GLY A 168 -28.25 -7.46 -9.52
C GLY A 168 -27.41 -6.92 -8.35
N GLY A 169 -26.43 -7.67 -7.85
CA GLY A 169 -25.49 -7.23 -6.83
C GLY A 169 -24.59 -6.09 -7.31
N ARG A 170 -23.95 -5.38 -6.40
CA ARG A 170 -23.14 -4.19 -6.68
C ARG A 170 -21.71 -4.32 -6.14
N LEU A 171 -20.74 -3.98 -6.99
CA LEU A 171 -19.36 -3.72 -6.58
C LEU A 171 -19.14 -2.22 -6.47
N VAL A 172 -18.69 -1.79 -5.29
CA VAL A 172 -18.30 -0.39 -5.03
C VAL A 172 -16.82 -0.37 -4.65
N VAL A 173 -16.05 0.49 -5.29
CA VAL A 173 -14.61 0.63 -5.01
C VAL A 173 -14.31 2.10 -4.73
N ILE A 174 -13.67 2.37 -3.59
CA ILE A 174 -13.15 3.68 -3.22
C ILE A 174 -11.64 3.62 -3.42
N SER A 175 -11.11 4.42 -4.36
CA SER A 175 -9.69 4.54 -4.64
C SER A 175 -9.15 5.92 -4.26
N PHE A 176 -7.91 5.97 -3.76
CA PHE A 176 -7.29 7.19 -3.26
C PHE A 176 -6.17 7.72 -4.14
N HIS A 177 -5.70 6.92 -5.10
CA HIS A 177 -4.67 7.36 -6.03
C HIS A 177 -4.85 6.80 -7.45
N SER A 178 -4.17 7.42 -8.42
CA SER A 178 -4.27 7.15 -9.86
C SER A 178 -4.04 5.70 -10.27
N LEU A 179 -3.17 4.97 -9.56
CA LEU A 179 -2.83 3.59 -9.92
C LEU A 179 -3.98 2.64 -9.62
N GLU A 180 -4.63 2.78 -8.45
CA GLU A 180 -5.84 2.02 -8.09
C GLU A 180 -6.97 2.33 -9.08
N ASP A 181 -7.28 3.63 -9.26
CA ASP A 181 -8.33 4.08 -10.17
C ASP A 181 -8.13 3.52 -11.60
N ARG A 182 -6.90 3.50 -12.08
CA ARG A 182 -6.55 2.97 -13.40
C ARG A 182 -6.83 1.47 -13.53
N ILE A 183 -6.51 0.68 -12.49
CA ILE A 183 -6.77 -0.77 -12.46
C ILE A 183 -8.28 -1.02 -12.48
N VAL A 184 -9.02 -0.35 -11.59
CA VAL A 184 -10.48 -0.50 -11.48
C VAL A 184 -11.17 -0.11 -12.80
N LYS A 185 -10.84 1.05 -13.37
CA LYS A 185 -11.42 1.51 -14.63
C LYS A 185 -11.13 0.59 -15.82
N ARG A 186 -9.92 0.04 -15.89
CA ARG A 186 -9.59 -0.95 -16.93
C ARG A 186 -10.42 -2.21 -16.76
N PHE A 187 -10.47 -2.75 -15.56
CA PHE A 187 -11.26 -3.94 -15.25
C PHE A 187 -12.77 -3.74 -15.55
N MET A 188 -13.32 -2.55 -15.29
CA MET A 188 -14.74 -2.26 -15.56
C MET A 188 -15.06 -2.06 -17.05
N ARG A 189 -14.05 -1.74 -17.87
CA ARG A 189 -14.22 -1.52 -19.31
C ARG A 189 -14.08 -2.81 -20.12
N ASP A 190 -13.20 -3.71 -19.74
CA ASP A 190 -12.85 -4.95 -20.42
C ASP A 190 -13.79 -6.09 -19.99
#